data_c31d75fb23552f187d56fc87cc02bdfe
#
_entry.id   c31d75fb23552f187d56fc87cc02bdfe
#
_cell.length_a   1.000
_cell.length_b   1.000
_cell.length_c   1.000
_cell.angle_alpha   90.00
_cell.angle_beta   90.00
_cell.angle_gamma   90.00
#
_symmetry.space_group_name_H-M   'P 1'
#
loop_
_entity.id
_entity.type
_entity.pdbx_description
1 polymer ?
#
loop_
_entity_poly.entity_id
_entity_poly.type
_entity_poly.pdbx_seq_one_letter_code
_entity_poly.pdbx_strand_id
1 'polypeptide(L)'
;STTRTNQQGPLVYGFRGNARNYDLNRDFIKADTKNAKAFTKIFRALGPELFIDNHVSNGADYQYALTHLFTQHNKLGGEAGVYLNEILMTRLQDSLKVKKWDITPYVNVFNSQPEKGFTQFMDSPRYSTGYTTLYNTLGMMVETHMLKPYKQRVEGTYELMKSFIAITDADAKNIKNIHQRAKTRFKKTDLYPILWTTDSTKTQTLQFKGYQGDMIPSEVTGKMRLKFDHSKPFVKPTLYYNTFKASKEITIPGYYGIPKGYWKVLERLALNNIQVSEIQKDTTLAAQVYYIKDYKSRQSPYEGHYLHYNTQVTAKQENIRLQRGDYLVTTAQEGIRYLLETLEPEAVDSFFNWNFFDTILQQKEGFSPYVWEDKAKELLENNPKLKIEFETKKKSEPVFASNWYAQLDWLHKHSPNYEQNHLRYPIIRVGG
;
A
#
# COMPACT_ATOMS: atom_id res chain seq x y z
N SER A 1 9.40 25.32 13.80
CA SER A 1 7.96 25.15 14.01
C SER A 1 7.69 24.62 15.40
N THR A 2 6.67 25.12 16.05
CA THR A 2 6.21 24.71 17.40
C THR A 2 4.88 23.94 17.35
N THR A 3 4.49 23.44 16.19
CA THR A 3 3.19 22.80 15.99
C THR A 3 3.08 21.38 16.53
N ARG A 4 4.19 20.74 16.90
CA ARG A 4 4.20 19.39 17.50
C ARG A 4 4.27 19.47 19.01
N THR A 5 3.13 19.31 19.67
CA THR A 5 3.00 19.47 21.12
C THR A 5 3.33 18.22 21.94
N ASN A 6 3.43 17.08 21.28
CA ASN A 6 3.54 15.76 21.92
C ASN A 6 4.98 15.20 22.03
N GLN A 7 6.00 15.94 21.56
CA GLN A 7 7.40 15.49 21.67
C GLN A 7 8.15 16.21 22.79
N GLN A 8 8.99 15.48 23.52
CA GLN A 8 9.94 16.07 24.45
C GLN A 8 11.24 16.46 23.74
N GLY A 9 11.29 17.70 23.23
CA GLY A 9 12.44 18.26 22.51
C GLY A 9 12.69 17.67 21.12
N PRO A 10 13.59 18.29 20.35
CA PRO A 10 14.24 19.59 20.67
C PRO A 10 13.23 20.75 20.73
N LEU A 11 13.67 21.93 21.18
CA LEU A 11 12.78 23.10 21.28
C LEU A 11 12.15 23.49 19.93
N VAL A 12 12.88 23.31 18.84
CA VAL A 12 12.40 23.54 17.47
C VAL A 12 12.47 22.22 16.69
N TYR A 13 11.34 21.58 16.49
CA TYR A 13 11.25 20.26 15.86
C TYR A 13 10.57 20.26 14.49
N GLY A 14 10.51 21.40 13.83
CA GLY A 14 10.04 21.50 12.45
C GLY A 14 8.55 21.18 12.25
N PHE A 15 8.14 21.21 11.00
CA PHE A 15 6.81 20.87 10.53
C PHE A 15 6.86 19.51 9.81
N ARG A 16 5.76 18.73 9.85
CA ARG A 16 5.71 17.39 9.27
C ARG A 16 5.75 17.41 7.75
N GLY A 17 5.06 18.34 7.12
CA GLY A 17 4.98 18.46 5.68
C GLY A 17 6.18 19.19 5.07
N ASN A 18 6.45 18.92 3.78
CA ASN A 18 7.38 19.72 2.99
C ASN A 18 6.79 21.10 2.65
N ALA A 19 7.50 21.93 1.85
CA ALA A 19 7.04 23.26 1.46
C ALA A 19 5.69 23.29 0.70
N ARG A 20 5.26 22.15 0.17
CA ARG A 20 3.95 21.97 -0.47
C ARG A 20 2.94 21.24 0.41
N ASN A 21 3.23 21.09 1.69
CA ASN A 21 2.40 20.40 2.68
C ASN A 21 2.17 18.90 2.44
N TYR A 22 3.11 18.21 1.77
CA TYR A 22 3.07 16.75 1.66
C TYR A 22 3.84 16.11 2.81
N ASP A 23 3.29 15.05 3.40
CA ASP A 23 4.01 14.11 4.23
C ASP A 23 4.84 13.18 3.33
N LEU A 24 6.17 13.33 3.37
CA LEU A 24 7.05 12.56 2.50
C LEU A 24 6.97 11.05 2.77
N ASN A 25 6.65 10.65 4.01
CA ASN A 25 6.41 9.24 4.33
C ASN A 25 5.02 8.74 3.92
N ARG A 26 4.40 9.38 2.93
CA ARG A 26 3.19 8.96 2.23
C ARG A 26 3.34 9.06 0.71
N ASP A 27 4.54 9.43 0.24
CA ASP A 27 4.77 9.79 -1.17
C ASP A 27 5.72 8.84 -1.91
N PHE A 28 6.18 7.76 -1.26
CA PHE A 28 7.21 6.90 -1.84
C PHE A 28 6.78 6.25 -3.17
N ILE A 29 5.61 5.60 -3.22
CA ILE A 29 5.19 4.89 -4.43
C ILE A 29 4.62 5.81 -5.52
N LYS A 30 3.84 6.83 -5.14
CA LYS A 30 3.21 7.73 -6.11
C LYS A 30 4.15 8.81 -6.64
N ALA A 31 5.19 9.17 -5.86
CA ALA A 31 6.27 10.10 -6.22
C ALA A 31 5.77 11.42 -6.82
N ASP A 32 4.85 12.11 -6.15
CA ASP A 32 4.29 13.39 -6.60
C ASP A 32 5.23 14.56 -6.38
N THR A 33 6.04 14.48 -5.31
CA THR A 33 6.94 15.56 -4.92
C THR A 33 8.32 15.40 -5.58
N LYS A 34 9.03 16.51 -5.74
CA LYS A 34 10.44 16.50 -6.15
C LYS A 34 11.32 15.72 -5.16
N ASN A 35 10.97 15.77 -3.86
CA ASN A 35 11.68 15.02 -2.82
C ASN A 35 11.58 13.51 -3.04
N ALA A 36 10.37 12.98 -3.22
CA ALA A 36 10.16 11.56 -3.48
C ALA A 36 10.83 11.12 -4.80
N LYS A 37 10.70 11.93 -5.86
CA LYS A 37 11.38 11.65 -7.15
C LYS A 37 12.92 11.62 -6.99
N ALA A 38 13.50 12.53 -6.20
CA ALA A 38 14.94 12.52 -5.93
C ALA A 38 15.36 11.30 -5.12
N PHE A 39 14.59 10.96 -4.06
CA PHE A 39 14.82 9.75 -3.28
C PHE A 39 14.80 8.50 -4.18
N THR A 40 13.76 8.34 -5.00
CA THR A 40 13.63 7.19 -5.91
C THR A 40 14.85 7.05 -6.83
N LYS A 41 15.30 8.16 -7.44
CA LYS A 41 16.50 8.16 -8.30
C LYS A 41 17.75 7.70 -7.55
N ILE A 42 17.98 8.23 -6.35
CA ILE A 42 19.14 7.86 -5.51
C ILE A 42 19.04 6.39 -5.10
N PHE A 43 17.88 5.97 -4.58
CA PHE A 43 17.64 4.60 -4.13
C PHE A 43 17.85 3.59 -5.28
N ARG A 44 17.30 3.88 -6.46
CA ARG A 44 17.44 3.00 -7.63
C ARG A 44 18.85 3.00 -8.22
N ALA A 45 19.59 4.10 -8.11
CA ALA A 45 20.99 4.17 -8.53
C ALA A 45 21.92 3.39 -7.60
N LEU A 46 21.67 3.43 -6.29
CA LEU A 46 22.46 2.71 -5.29
C LEU A 46 22.08 1.22 -5.20
N GLY A 47 20.83 0.86 -5.37
CA GLY A 47 20.32 -0.51 -5.24
C GLY A 47 20.64 -1.15 -3.89
N PRO A 48 20.39 -0.49 -2.74
CA PRO A 48 20.88 -0.92 -1.45
C PRO A 48 20.22 -2.21 -0.98
N GLU A 49 21.00 -3.09 -0.35
CA GLU A 49 20.53 -4.28 0.33
C GLU A 49 19.82 -3.98 1.65
N LEU A 50 20.17 -2.84 2.26
CA LEU A 50 19.71 -2.42 3.58
C LEU A 50 19.21 -0.99 3.54
N PHE A 51 18.15 -0.72 4.29
CA PHE A 51 17.58 0.62 4.41
C PHE A 51 17.14 0.90 5.85
N ILE A 52 17.57 2.05 6.40
CA ILE A 52 17.14 2.52 7.72
C ILE A 52 16.47 3.87 7.57
N ASP A 53 15.29 4.00 8.17
CA ASP A 53 14.54 5.24 8.28
C ASP A 53 14.33 5.61 9.76
N ASN A 54 14.76 6.80 10.18
CA ASN A 54 14.71 7.21 11.58
C ASN A 54 13.51 8.11 11.84
N HIS A 55 12.67 7.69 12.78
CA HIS A 55 11.41 8.31 13.14
C HIS A 55 11.26 8.57 14.64
N VAL A 56 10.20 9.25 15.00
CA VAL A 56 9.73 9.44 16.38
C VAL A 56 8.28 8.98 16.46
N SER A 57 8.04 7.94 17.25
CA SER A 57 6.72 7.35 17.43
C SER A 57 5.80 8.19 18.31
N ASN A 58 4.51 7.95 18.19
CA ASN A 58 3.46 8.39 19.11
C ASN A 58 2.68 7.16 19.64
N GLY A 59 1.57 7.37 20.30
CA GLY A 59 0.70 6.31 20.81
C GLY A 59 0.75 6.14 22.32
N ALA A 60 0.66 4.88 22.79
CA ALA A 60 0.69 4.56 24.20
C ALA A 60 2.02 4.89 24.88
N ASP A 61 2.01 5.08 26.20
CA ASP A 61 3.23 5.26 26.97
C ASP A 61 3.75 3.91 27.52
N TYR A 62 5.09 3.76 27.52
CA TYR A 62 5.79 2.55 27.93
C TYR A 62 7.25 2.87 28.30
N GLN A 63 8.01 1.86 28.80
CA GLN A 63 9.35 2.11 29.33
C GLN A 63 10.44 2.25 28.27
N TYR A 64 10.25 1.73 27.05
CA TYR A 64 11.26 1.75 26.01
C TYR A 64 11.48 3.16 25.42
N ALA A 65 12.75 3.51 25.17
CA ALA A 65 13.11 4.68 24.38
C ALA A 65 13.16 4.35 22.87
N LEU A 66 13.48 3.11 22.55
CA LEU A 66 13.63 2.61 21.19
C LEU A 66 12.52 1.62 20.84
N THR A 67 11.91 1.82 19.69
CA THR A 67 11.11 0.79 19.04
C THR A 67 11.55 0.63 17.60
N HIS A 68 11.23 -0.51 16.99
CA HIS A 68 11.57 -0.82 15.61
C HIS A 68 10.34 -1.29 14.83
N LEU A 69 10.27 -0.91 13.58
CA LEU A 69 9.37 -1.50 12.59
C LEU A 69 10.24 -2.02 11.43
N PHE A 70 10.53 -3.31 11.45
CA PHE A 70 11.14 -3.94 10.28
C PHE A 70 10.10 -4.10 9.18
N THR A 71 10.54 -4.05 7.93
CA THR A 71 9.74 -4.50 6.79
C THR A 71 8.99 -5.77 7.15
N GLN A 72 7.69 -5.83 6.83
CA GLN A 72 6.88 -6.99 7.17
C GLN A 72 7.45 -8.26 6.49
N HIS A 73 7.92 -9.21 7.29
CA HIS A 73 8.73 -10.34 6.82
C HIS A 73 7.99 -11.30 5.89
N ASN A 74 6.67 -11.52 6.07
CA ASN A 74 5.89 -12.35 5.15
C ASN A 74 5.72 -11.65 3.80
N LYS A 75 5.54 -10.32 3.77
CA LYS A 75 5.49 -9.53 2.54
C LYS A 75 6.84 -9.50 1.83
N LEU A 76 7.93 -9.31 2.56
CA LEU A 76 9.27 -9.45 2.00
C LEU A 76 9.46 -10.87 1.44
N GLY A 77 9.16 -11.86 2.27
CA GLY A 77 9.02 -13.27 1.92
C GLY A 77 10.33 -13.97 1.53
N GLY A 78 10.23 -15.26 1.31
CA GLY A 78 11.38 -16.10 0.97
C GLY A 78 12.49 -16.05 2.02
N GLU A 79 13.71 -16.30 1.59
CA GLU A 79 14.91 -16.32 2.44
C GLU A 79 15.17 -14.93 3.08
N ALA A 80 14.88 -13.84 2.35
CA ALA A 80 15.04 -12.49 2.87
C ALA A 80 14.11 -12.20 4.07
N GLY A 81 12.85 -12.65 4.01
CA GLY A 81 11.92 -12.51 5.11
C GLY A 81 12.31 -13.32 6.34
N VAL A 82 12.78 -14.56 6.15
CA VAL A 82 13.28 -15.42 7.23
C VAL A 82 14.52 -14.78 7.87
N TYR A 83 15.50 -14.37 7.07
CA TYR A 83 16.73 -13.73 7.56
C TYR A 83 16.42 -12.48 8.38
N LEU A 84 15.51 -11.63 7.89
CA LEU A 84 15.12 -10.40 8.58
C LEU A 84 14.51 -10.70 9.96
N ASN A 85 13.53 -11.61 9.99
CA ASN A 85 12.73 -11.89 11.20
C ASN A 85 13.46 -12.73 12.23
N GLU A 86 14.22 -13.75 11.80
CA GLU A 86 14.80 -14.73 12.71
C GLU A 86 16.25 -14.44 13.07
N ILE A 87 17.00 -13.79 12.18
CA ILE A 87 18.42 -13.57 12.35
C ILE A 87 18.75 -12.10 12.64
N LEU A 88 18.45 -11.19 11.71
CA LEU A 88 18.88 -9.78 11.83
C LEU A 88 18.22 -9.09 13.03
N MET A 89 16.91 -9.27 13.19
CA MET A 89 16.16 -8.68 14.30
C MET A 89 16.64 -9.21 15.64
N THR A 90 16.85 -10.53 15.76
CA THR A 90 17.33 -11.17 17.01
C THR A 90 18.73 -10.67 17.39
N ARG A 91 19.67 -10.65 16.42
CA ARG A 91 21.04 -10.14 16.66
C ARG A 91 21.05 -8.68 17.08
N LEU A 92 20.16 -7.84 16.50
CA LEU A 92 20.06 -6.44 16.88
C LEU A 92 19.55 -6.29 18.32
N GLN A 93 18.53 -7.04 18.69
CA GLN A 93 17.97 -7.03 20.06
C GLN A 93 19.03 -7.47 21.09
N ASP A 94 19.77 -8.54 20.79
CA ASP A 94 20.83 -9.05 21.69
C ASP A 94 21.97 -8.05 21.82
N SER A 95 22.43 -7.45 20.71
CA SER A 95 23.48 -6.42 20.72
C SER A 95 23.09 -5.20 21.55
N LEU A 96 21.85 -4.74 21.43
CA LEU A 96 21.33 -3.61 22.20
C LEU A 96 21.18 -3.95 23.67
N LYS A 97 20.73 -5.16 23.99
CA LYS A 97 20.59 -5.64 25.37
C LYS A 97 21.93 -5.64 26.12
N VAL A 98 23.01 -6.09 25.47
CA VAL A 98 24.38 -6.01 26.03
C VAL A 98 24.78 -4.57 26.35
N LYS A 99 24.34 -3.62 25.54
CA LYS A 99 24.59 -2.18 25.73
C LYS A 99 23.58 -1.50 26.68
N LYS A 100 22.71 -2.28 27.32
CA LYS A 100 21.64 -1.80 28.23
C LYS A 100 20.59 -0.91 27.54
N TRP A 101 20.37 -1.10 26.25
CA TRP A 101 19.29 -0.50 25.51
C TRP A 101 18.20 -1.55 25.24
N ASP A 102 17.07 -1.38 25.91
CA ASP A 102 15.89 -2.18 25.59
C ASP A 102 15.20 -1.67 24.31
N ILE A 103 14.78 -2.59 23.47
CA ILE A 103 14.04 -2.30 22.24
C ILE A 103 12.83 -3.25 22.13
N THR A 104 11.74 -2.77 21.57
CA THR A 104 10.53 -3.55 21.30
C THR A 104 9.99 -3.25 19.91
N PRO A 105 9.17 -4.10 19.30
CA PRO A 105 8.44 -3.72 18.08
C PRO A 105 7.63 -2.44 18.29
N TYR A 106 7.45 -1.67 17.22
CA TYR A 106 6.62 -0.47 17.22
C TYR A 106 5.23 -0.76 17.81
N VAL A 107 4.90 -0.05 18.88
CA VAL A 107 3.66 -0.25 19.64
C VAL A 107 2.54 0.53 18.94
N ASN A 108 1.91 -0.10 17.96
CA ASN A 108 0.81 0.48 17.18
C ASN A 108 -0.51 0.48 17.99
N VAL A 109 -0.49 1.14 19.15
CA VAL A 109 -1.63 1.20 20.10
C VAL A 109 -1.94 2.65 20.43
N PHE A 110 -3.20 3.05 20.23
CA PHE A 110 -3.70 4.39 20.52
C PHE A 110 -4.94 4.30 21.42
N ASN A 111 -4.98 5.13 22.48
CA ASN A 111 -6.08 5.19 23.42
C ASN A 111 -6.47 3.83 24.05
N SER A 112 -5.52 2.91 24.15
CA SER A 112 -5.67 1.59 24.75
C SER A 112 -4.37 1.16 25.46
N GLN A 113 -4.43 0.07 26.19
CA GLN A 113 -3.30 -0.48 26.91
C GLN A 113 -2.58 -1.53 26.06
N PRO A 114 -1.26 -1.39 25.83
CA PRO A 114 -0.49 -2.33 24.98
C PRO A 114 -0.48 -3.77 25.49
N GLU A 115 -0.56 -3.99 26.79
CA GLU A 115 -0.56 -5.33 27.39
C GLU A 115 -1.77 -6.19 27.02
N LYS A 116 -2.79 -5.61 26.38
CA LYS A 116 -3.92 -6.37 25.80
C LYS A 116 -3.55 -7.08 24.48
N GLY A 117 -2.34 -6.84 23.98
CA GLY A 117 -1.85 -7.34 22.70
C GLY A 117 -1.97 -6.33 21.59
N PHE A 118 -1.08 -6.42 20.61
CA PHE A 118 -1.08 -5.52 19.44
C PHE A 118 -0.51 -6.18 18.19
N THR A 119 -0.87 -5.61 17.04
CA THR A 119 -0.48 -6.11 15.71
C THR A 119 0.65 -5.26 15.15
N GLN A 120 1.59 -5.89 14.43
CA GLN A 120 2.58 -5.16 13.65
C GLN A 120 1.88 -4.25 12.65
N PHE A 121 2.37 -3.03 12.52
CA PHE A 121 1.93 -2.15 11.44
C PHE A 121 2.35 -2.75 10.09
N MET A 122 1.37 -2.90 9.17
CA MET A 122 1.66 -3.33 7.80
C MET A 122 2.05 -2.12 6.97
N ASP A 123 3.31 -2.04 6.64
CA ASP A 123 3.87 -0.98 5.79
C ASP A 123 3.49 -1.20 4.32
N SER A 124 2.51 -0.45 3.86
CA SER A 124 2.16 -0.41 2.43
C SER A 124 3.19 0.43 1.64
N PRO A 125 3.23 0.30 0.30
CA PRO A 125 4.28 0.96 -0.51
C PRO A 125 4.28 2.51 -0.51
N ARG A 126 3.27 3.15 0.07
CA ARG A 126 3.32 4.61 0.30
C ARG A 126 4.34 5.01 1.37
N TYR A 127 4.70 4.08 2.26
CA TYR A 127 5.70 4.24 3.31
C TYR A 127 7.10 3.83 2.83
N SER A 128 8.13 4.33 3.50
CA SER A 128 9.52 4.09 3.13
C SER A 128 9.90 2.61 3.08
N THR A 129 9.68 1.86 4.17
CA THR A 129 10.00 0.43 4.26
C THR A 129 9.09 -0.42 3.37
N GLY A 130 7.83 -0.03 3.19
CA GLY A 130 6.92 -0.69 2.26
C GLY A 130 7.33 -0.52 0.80
N TYR A 131 7.85 0.65 0.42
CA TYR A 131 8.38 0.90 -0.92
C TYR A 131 9.68 0.12 -1.16
N THR A 132 10.63 0.17 -0.23
CA THR A 132 11.93 -0.51 -0.39
C THR A 132 11.79 -2.03 -0.44
N THR A 133 10.72 -2.60 0.18
CA THR A 133 10.34 -4.01 0.06
C THR A 133 10.11 -4.43 -1.40
N LEU A 134 9.63 -3.54 -2.26
CA LEU A 134 9.39 -3.83 -3.69
C LEU A 134 10.67 -4.16 -4.45
N TYR A 135 11.82 -3.79 -3.88
CA TYR A 135 13.16 -4.08 -4.40
C TYR A 135 13.92 -5.09 -3.55
N ASN A 136 13.21 -5.81 -2.66
CA ASN A 136 13.74 -6.83 -1.77
C ASN A 136 14.79 -6.32 -0.76
N THR A 137 14.80 -5.02 -0.51
CA THR A 137 15.69 -4.38 0.47
C THR A 137 15.21 -4.72 1.88
N LEU A 138 16.15 -5.10 2.75
CA LEU A 138 15.89 -5.31 4.18
C LEU A 138 15.71 -3.95 4.86
N GLY A 139 14.47 -3.57 5.13
CA GLY A 139 14.13 -2.27 5.69
C GLY A 139 13.91 -2.30 7.19
N MET A 140 14.32 -1.22 7.86
CA MET A 140 14.00 -0.99 9.27
C MET A 140 13.64 0.48 9.47
N MET A 141 12.50 0.72 10.08
CA MET A 141 12.15 2.02 10.63
C MET A 141 12.48 2.01 12.13
N VAL A 142 13.37 2.92 12.54
CA VAL A 142 13.65 3.16 13.96
C VAL A 142 12.64 4.16 14.46
N GLU A 143 11.91 3.80 15.51
CA GLU A 143 10.88 4.66 16.09
C GLU A 143 11.24 4.98 17.54
N THR A 144 11.85 6.15 17.78
CA THR A 144 12.12 6.60 19.15
C THR A 144 10.87 7.15 19.79
N HIS A 145 10.63 6.83 21.07
CA HIS A 145 9.39 7.24 21.74
C HIS A 145 9.34 8.73 22.04
N MET A 146 8.31 9.41 21.55
CA MET A 146 8.16 10.88 21.68
C MET A 146 8.19 11.41 23.12
N LEU A 147 7.72 10.61 24.10
CA LEU A 147 7.66 11.00 25.52
C LEU A 147 8.98 10.83 26.27
N LYS A 148 10.02 10.27 25.61
CA LYS A 148 11.35 10.14 26.23
C LYS A 148 12.22 11.37 25.97
N PRO A 149 13.13 11.70 26.91
CA PRO A 149 14.02 12.84 26.77
C PRO A 149 14.80 12.81 25.44
N TYR A 150 14.99 13.97 24.82
CA TYR A 150 15.67 14.10 23.53
C TYR A 150 17.06 13.44 23.52
N LYS A 151 17.88 13.71 24.54
CA LYS A 151 19.21 13.10 24.70
C LYS A 151 19.15 11.57 24.66
N GLN A 152 18.27 10.96 25.42
CA GLN A 152 18.10 9.51 25.47
C GLN A 152 17.72 8.94 24.09
N ARG A 153 16.84 9.63 23.35
CA ARG A 153 16.45 9.20 22.00
C ARG A 153 17.63 9.25 21.02
N VAL A 154 18.45 10.31 21.08
CA VAL A 154 19.63 10.46 20.21
C VAL A 154 20.67 9.38 20.54
N GLU A 155 21.03 9.20 21.81
CA GLU A 155 22.01 8.20 22.25
C GLU A 155 21.56 6.77 21.89
N GLY A 156 20.27 6.45 22.13
CA GLY A 156 19.71 5.15 21.78
C GLY A 156 19.74 4.89 20.26
N THR A 157 19.37 5.88 19.45
CA THR A 157 19.45 5.77 17.98
C THR A 157 20.88 5.56 17.52
N TYR A 158 21.83 6.29 18.09
CA TYR A 158 23.27 6.15 17.78
C TYR A 158 23.77 4.72 18.06
N GLU A 159 23.48 4.18 19.26
CA GLU A 159 23.90 2.82 19.62
C GLU A 159 23.17 1.74 18.77
N LEU A 160 21.91 1.97 18.40
CA LEU A 160 21.19 1.11 17.48
C LEU A 160 21.86 1.10 16.09
N MET A 161 22.17 2.27 15.54
CA MET A 161 22.82 2.40 14.24
C MET A 161 24.20 1.71 14.23
N LYS A 162 25.02 1.91 15.29
CA LYS A 162 26.30 1.21 15.44
C LYS A 162 26.14 -0.31 15.48
N SER A 163 25.16 -0.80 16.25
CA SER A 163 24.89 -2.23 16.35
C SER A 163 24.45 -2.79 15.01
N PHE A 164 23.55 -2.10 14.32
CA PHE A 164 23.05 -2.52 13.03
C PHE A 164 24.16 -2.59 11.98
N ILE A 165 25.01 -1.56 11.90
CA ILE A 165 26.16 -1.53 10.99
C ILE A 165 27.13 -2.68 11.29
N ALA A 166 27.48 -2.90 12.55
CA ALA A 166 28.40 -3.98 12.91
C ALA A 166 27.87 -5.38 12.56
N ILE A 167 26.56 -5.62 12.80
CA ILE A 167 25.91 -6.89 12.48
C ILE A 167 25.86 -7.12 10.97
N THR A 168 25.51 -6.08 10.21
CA THR A 168 25.36 -6.18 8.76
C THR A 168 26.69 -6.24 8.03
N ASP A 169 27.73 -5.57 8.54
CA ASP A 169 29.08 -5.68 8.02
C ASP A 169 29.64 -7.12 8.21
N ALA A 170 29.48 -7.67 9.40
CA ALA A 170 29.90 -9.05 9.68
C ALA A 170 29.19 -10.10 8.82
N ASP A 171 27.99 -9.84 8.30
CA ASP A 171 27.20 -10.76 7.49
C ASP A 171 26.96 -10.25 6.04
N ALA A 172 27.75 -9.28 5.60
CA ALA A 172 27.55 -8.54 4.35
C ALA A 172 27.46 -9.46 3.12
N LYS A 173 28.32 -10.49 3.04
CA LYS A 173 28.33 -11.46 1.93
C LYS A 173 27.02 -12.23 1.86
N ASN A 174 26.50 -12.69 2.99
CA ASN A 174 25.24 -13.44 3.06
C ASN A 174 24.05 -12.55 2.69
N ILE A 175 23.99 -11.34 3.25
CA ILE A 175 22.95 -10.33 2.94
C ILE A 175 22.92 -10.05 1.44
N LYS A 176 24.08 -9.81 0.82
CA LYS A 176 24.17 -9.58 -0.62
C LYS A 176 23.65 -10.77 -1.43
N ASN A 177 24.01 -11.98 -1.05
CA ASN A 177 23.55 -13.19 -1.72
C ASN A 177 22.03 -13.40 -1.61
N ILE A 178 21.48 -13.18 -0.42
CA ILE A 178 20.02 -13.23 -0.18
C ILE A 178 19.29 -12.21 -1.06
N HIS A 179 19.78 -10.97 -1.09
CA HIS A 179 19.22 -9.91 -1.90
C HIS A 179 19.25 -10.25 -3.40
N GLN A 180 20.37 -10.79 -3.91
CA GLN A 180 20.47 -11.20 -5.32
C GLN A 180 19.50 -12.33 -5.68
N ARG A 181 19.36 -13.35 -4.83
CA ARG A 181 18.38 -14.44 -5.07
C ARG A 181 16.94 -13.93 -5.03
N ALA A 182 16.64 -12.97 -4.16
CA ALA A 182 15.30 -12.39 -4.05
C ALA A 182 14.85 -11.64 -5.32
N LYS A 183 15.77 -11.07 -6.11
CA LYS A 183 15.46 -10.33 -7.36
C LYS A 183 14.78 -11.19 -8.42
N THR A 184 15.04 -12.49 -8.44
CA THR A 184 14.50 -13.45 -9.43
C THR A 184 13.42 -14.36 -8.87
N ARG A 185 12.91 -14.07 -7.66
CA ARG A 185 11.95 -14.90 -6.96
C ARG A 185 10.62 -15.05 -7.68
N PHE A 186 10.09 -13.95 -8.21
CA PHE A 186 8.79 -13.95 -8.87
C PHE A 186 8.94 -14.03 -10.38
N LYS A 187 8.12 -14.89 -10.98
CA LYS A 187 8.11 -15.13 -12.44
C LYS A 187 6.69 -15.09 -12.97
N LYS A 188 6.55 -14.97 -14.28
CA LYS A 188 5.28 -15.14 -14.99
C LYS A 188 4.58 -16.43 -14.51
N THR A 189 3.28 -16.36 -14.32
CA THR A 189 2.37 -17.43 -13.82
C THR A 189 2.44 -17.75 -12.34
N ASP A 190 3.41 -17.22 -11.59
CA ASP A 190 3.40 -17.33 -10.14
C ASP A 190 2.21 -16.55 -9.56
N LEU A 191 1.80 -16.93 -8.35
CA LEU A 191 0.86 -16.15 -7.54
C LEU A 191 1.61 -15.06 -6.79
N TYR A 192 1.07 -13.85 -6.81
CA TYR A 192 1.60 -12.70 -6.09
C TYR A 192 0.54 -12.11 -5.16
N PRO A 193 0.81 -12.02 -3.84
CA PRO A 193 -0.10 -11.41 -2.88
C PRO A 193 -0.15 -9.88 -3.04
N ILE A 194 -1.33 -9.34 -3.36
CA ILE A 194 -1.58 -7.89 -3.43
C ILE A 194 -2.30 -7.33 -2.21
N LEU A 195 -3.03 -8.18 -1.46
CA LEU A 195 -3.64 -7.82 -0.19
C LEU A 195 -3.24 -8.80 0.91
N TRP A 196 -3.10 -8.28 2.12
CA TRP A 196 -2.63 -9.00 3.29
C TRP A 196 -3.59 -8.84 4.47
N THR A 197 -3.68 -9.86 5.30
CA THR A 197 -4.40 -9.82 6.57
C THR A 197 -3.57 -10.48 7.66
N THR A 198 -3.76 -10.05 8.90
CA THR A 198 -3.10 -10.67 10.06
C THR A 198 -3.51 -12.13 10.18
N ASP A 199 -2.55 -13.02 10.38
CA ASP A 199 -2.79 -14.41 10.74
C ASP A 199 -2.88 -14.52 12.27
N SER A 200 -4.08 -14.39 12.81
CA SER A 200 -4.31 -14.45 14.25
C SER A 200 -4.03 -15.80 14.91
N THR A 201 -3.80 -16.84 14.10
CA THR A 201 -3.43 -18.17 14.61
C THR A 201 -1.95 -18.28 14.99
N LYS A 202 -1.14 -17.29 14.57
CA LYS A 202 0.30 -17.22 14.81
C LYS A 202 0.65 -15.94 15.55
N THR A 203 1.18 -16.10 16.76
CA THR A 203 1.53 -14.99 17.65
C THR A 203 2.90 -15.19 18.26
N GLN A 204 3.54 -14.10 18.65
CA GLN A 204 4.70 -14.09 19.53
C GLN A 204 4.28 -13.54 20.90
N THR A 205 4.96 -13.95 21.95
CA THR A 205 4.77 -13.36 23.28
C THR A 205 5.98 -12.50 23.62
N LEU A 206 5.75 -11.21 23.82
CA LEU A 206 6.75 -10.25 24.24
C LEU A 206 6.71 -10.12 25.77
N GLN A 207 7.87 -10.00 26.44
CA GLN A 207 7.95 -9.52 27.84
C GLN A 207 7.91 -8.00 27.81
N PHE A 208 6.70 -7.44 27.72
CA PHE A 208 6.48 -6.03 27.48
C PHE A 208 6.66 -5.19 28.76
N LYS A 209 7.52 -4.20 28.70
CA LYS A 209 7.79 -3.24 29.77
C LYS A 209 6.91 -2.00 29.62
N GLY A 210 5.81 -1.97 30.35
CA GLY A 210 4.81 -0.90 30.29
C GLY A 210 4.63 -0.16 31.60
N TYR A 211 3.63 0.71 31.63
CA TYR A 211 3.12 1.39 32.81
C TYR A 211 1.64 1.10 32.96
N GLN A 212 1.15 0.97 34.20
CA GLN A 212 -0.28 0.77 34.47
C GLN A 212 -1.07 1.92 33.81
N GLY A 213 -2.07 1.58 33.00
CA GLY A 213 -2.98 2.53 32.38
C GLY A 213 -4.37 2.44 32.99
N ASP A 214 -4.89 3.54 33.53
CA ASP A 214 -6.21 3.62 34.13
C ASP A 214 -7.09 4.65 33.40
N MET A 215 -8.39 4.38 33.32
CA MET A 215 -9.37 5.35 32.85
C MET A 215 -9.73 6.30 34.01
N ILE A 216 -9.41 7.58 33.82
CA ILE A 216 -9.70 8.63 34.81
C ILE A 216 -10.57 9.72 34.20
N PRO A 217 -11.36 10.45 35.00
CA PRO A 217 -12.07 11.63 34.52
C PRO A 217 -11.12 12.71 33.99
N SER A 218 -11.44 13.31 32.87
CA SER A 218 -10.72 14.47 32.33
C SER A 218 -11.28 15.76 32.94
N GLU A 219 -10.43 16.54 33.58
CA GLU A 219 -10.76 17.86 34.10
C GLU A 219 -11.11 18.88 33.00
N VAL A 220 -10.68 18.60 31.74
CA VAL A 220 -10.91 19.49 30.60
C VAL A 220 -12.22 19.15 29.88
N THR A 221 -12.46 17.87 29.62
CA THR A 221 -13.59 17.45 28.75
C THR A 221 -14.76 16.84 29.56
N GLY A 222 -14.56 16.50 30.81
CA GLY A 222 -15.52 15.78 31.65
C GLY A 222 -15.73 14.32 31.22
N LYS A 223 -14.98 13.80 30.22
CA LYS A 223 -15.06 12.42 29.74
C LYS A 223 -13.92 11.59 30.30
N MET A 224 -14.09 10.27 30.29
CA MET A 224 -13.01 9.36 30.70
C MET A 224 -11.85 9.42 29.69
N ARG A 225 -10.60 9.50 30.20
CA ARG A 225 -9.37 9.42 29.42
C ARG A 225 -8.42 8.38 29.97
N LEU A 226 -7.63 7.75 29.12
CA LEU A 226 -6.54 6.88 29.54
C LEU A 226 -5.37 7.71 30.07
N LYS A 227 -4.86 7.32 31.23
CA LYS A 227 -3.62 7.86 31.84
C LYS A 227 -2.72 6.72 32.26
N PHE A 228 -1.45 6.81 31.88
CA PHE A 228 -0.42 5.88 32.33
C PHE A 228 0.28 6.40 33.59
N ASP A 229 0.46 5.53 34.56
CA ASP A 229 1.07 5.84 35.86
C ASP A 229 2.53 5.37 35.88
N HIS A 230 3.48 6.30 35.79
CA HIS A 230 4.91 6.00 35.82
C HIS A 230 5.42 5.43 37.16
N SER A 231 4.69 5.62 38.26
CA SER A 231 5.02 5.03 39.55
C SER A 231 4.70 3.54 39.61
N LYS A 232 3.96 3.01 38.61
CA LYS A 232 3.54 1.61 38.52
C LYS A 232 4.06 0.94 37.22
N PRO A 233 5.40 0.80 37.08
CA PRO A 233 5.98 0.06 35.96
C PRO A 233 5.68 -1.43 36.09
N PHE A 234 5.58 -2.12 34.98
CA PHE A 234 5.41 -3.57 34.93
C PHE A 234 6.21 -4.23 33.83
N VAL A 235 6.38 -5.54 33.92
CA VAL A 235 6.78 -6.43 32.85
C VAL A 235 5.70 -7.50 32.72
N LYS A 236 5.02 -7.57 31.55
CA LYS A 236 3.91 -8.53 31.35
C LYS A 236 4.08 -9.27 30.04
N PRO A 237 3.70 -10.56 29.97
CA PRO A 237 3.57 -11.27 28.72
C PRO A 237 2.47 -10.62 27.89
N THR A 238 2.82 -10.20 26.66
CA THR A 238 1.91 -9.48 25.75
C THR A 238 1.93 -10.14 24.39
N LEU A 239 0.76 -10.41 23.84
CA LEU A 239 0.63 -11.03 22.51
C LEU A 239 0.99 -10.00 21.43
N TYR A 240 1.85 -10.42 20.52
CA TYR A 240 2.26 -9.65 19.36
C TYR A 240 1.93 -10.41 18.06
N TYR A 241 1.09 -9.80 17.25
CA TYR A 241 0.60 -10.38 16.00
C TYR A 241 1.43 -9.83 14.83
N ASN A 242 2.52 -10.47 14.50
CA ASN A 242 3.45 -10.06 13.43
C ASN A 242 3.43 -10.98 12.20
N THR A 243 2.60 -12.00 12.19
CA THR A 243 2.44 -12.88 11.04
C THR A 243 1.25 -12.45 10.19
N PHE A 244 1.50 -12.35 8.88
CA PHE A 244 0.47 -11.99 7.90
C PHE A 244 0.38 -13.07 6.83
N LYS A 245 -0.82 -13.22 6.28
CA LYS A 245 -1.11 -14.10 5.15
C LYS A 245 -1.76 -13.33 4.02
N ALA A 246 -1.61 -13.83 2.80
CA ALA A 246 -2.31 -13.28 1.64
C ALA A 246 -3.83 -13.39 1.86
N SER A 247 -4.54 -12.29 1.67
CA SER A 247 -6.02 -12.26 1.59
C SER A 247 -6.49 -12.17 0.15
N LYS A 248 -5.62 -11.70 -0.76
CA LYS A 248 -5.86 -11.73 -2.20
C LYS A 248 -4.55 -11.89 -2.95
N GLU A 249 -4.56 -12.76 -3.94
CA GLU A 249 -3.45 -13.02 -4.84
C GLU A 249 -3.88 -12.83 -6.29
N ILE A 250 -2.92 -12.55 -7.15
CA ILE A 250 -3.08 -12.48 -8.61
C ILE A 250 -2.05 -13.41 -9.27
N THR A 251 -2.40 -13.95 -10.42
CA THR A 251 -1.42 -14.60 -11.30
C THR A 251 -0.62 -13.52 -12.03
N ILE A 252 0.71 -13.61 -12.02
CA ILE A 252 1.60 -12.65 -12.68
C ILE A 252 1.46 -12.78 -14.21
N PRO A 253 1.08 -11.72 -14.96
CA PRO A 253 1.04 -11.75 -16.41
C PRO A 253 2.45 -11.75 -17.02
N GLY A 254 2.57 -12.05 -18.29
CA GLY A 254 3.85 -11.92 -19.00
C GLY A 254 4.22 -10.45 -19.27
N TYR A 255 3.22 -9.64 -19.61
CA TYR A 255 3.38 -8.22 -19.93
C TYR A 255 2.18 -7.42 -19.44
N TYR A 256 2.43 -6.11 -19.25
CA TYR A 256 1.40 -5.09 -19.21
C TYR A 256 1.43 -4.25 -20.49
N GLY A 257 0.25 -4.01 -21.09
CA GLY A 257 0.09 -3.05 -22.19
C GLY A 257 -0.38 -1.71 -21.62
N ILE A 258 0.29 -0.63 -21.97
CA ILE A 258 0.02 0.73 -21.49
C ILE A 258 -0.20 1.66 -22.67
N PRO A 259 -1.40 2.24 -22.83
CA PRO A 259 -1.64 3.25 -23.88
C PRO A 259 -0.77 4.50 -23.64
N LYS A 260 -0.21 5.07 -24.71
CA LYS A 260 0.70 6.24 -24.67
C LYS A 260 0.12 7.47 -23.98
N GLY A 261 -1.22 7.60 -23.95
CA GLY A 261 -1.92 8.67 -23.24
C GLY A 261 -1.69 8.71 -21.74
N TYR A 262 -1.27 7.59 -21.14
CA TYR A 262 -0.99 7.49 -19.70
C TYR A 262 0.48 7.81 -19.37
N TRP A 263 1.00 8.90 -19.95
CA TRP A 263 2.39 9.33 -19.81
C TRP A 263 2.84 9.53 -18.34
N LYS A 264 1.93 9.91 -17.44
CA LYS A 264 2.25 10.01 -16.00
C LYS A 264 2.63 8.66 -15.39
N VAL A 265 1.99 7.58 -15.81
CA VAL A 265 2.36 6.21 -15.41
C VAL A 265 3.74 5.88 -15.97
N LEU A 266 3.97 6.12 -17.26
CA LEU A 266 5.27 5.87 -17.91
C LEU A 266 6.41 6.65 -17.23
N GLU A 267 6.17 7.91 -16.83
CA GLU A 267 7.14 8.71 -16.03
C GLU A 267 7.50 8.01 -14.71
N ARG A 268 6.51 7.42 -13.99
CA ARG A 268 6.77 6.70 -12.73
C ARG A 268 7.51 5.40 -12.97
N LEU A 269 7.19 4.68 -14.03
CA LEU A 269 7.92 3.48 -14.42
C LEU A 269 9.38 3.80 -14.75
N ALA A 270 9.64 4.81 -15.58
CA ALA A 270 10.99 5.25 -15.92
C ALA A 270 11.79 5.70 -14.69
N LEU A 271 11.15 6.45 -13.77
CA LEU A 271 11.75 6.88 -12.50
C LEU A 271 12.23 5.67 -11.66
N ASN A 272 11.52 4.57 -11.74
CA ASN A 272 11.81 3.32 -11.03
C ASN A 272 12.71 2.34 -11.81
N ASN A 273 13.35 2.80 -12.89
CA ASN A 273 14.20 1.99 -13.78
C ASN A 273 13.47 0.78 -14.40
N ILE A 274 12.16 0.90 -14.61
CA ILE A 274 11.38 -0.12 -15.30
C ILE A 274 11.63 0.00 -16.80
N GLN A 275 12.00 -1.12 -17.41
CA GLN A 275 12.19 -1.21 -18.86
C GLN A 275 10.83 -1.29 -19.54
N VAL A 276 10.60 -0.39 -20.49
CA VAL A 276 9.39 -0.35 -21.31
C VAL A 276 9.76 -0.45 -22.79
N SER A 277 8.96 -1.15 -23.58
CA SER A 277 9.17 -1.31 -25.00
C SER A 277 8.04 -0.61 -25.76
N GLU A 278 8.37 0.35 -26.61
CA GLU A 278 7.41 1.02 -27.46
C GLU A 278 6.97 0.12 -28.62
N ILE A 279 5.68 0.08 -28.89
CA ILE A 279 5.09 -0.65 -30.01
C ILE A 279 5.35 0.11 -31.30
N GLN A 280 6.04 -0.53 -32.25
CA GLN A 280 6.47 0.08 -33.48
C GLN A 280 5.42 0.05 -34.59
N LYS A 281 4.44 -0.83 -34.53
CA LYS A 281 3.30 -0.97 -35.43
C LYS A 281 2.06 -1.43 -34.71
N ASP A 282 0.89 -1.07 -35.19
CA ASP A 282 -0.38 -1.51 -34.66
C ASP A 282 -0.40 -3.04 -34.53
N THR A 283 -0.74 -3.52 -33.35
CA THR A 283 -0.68 -4.92 -33.00
C THR A 283 -1.91 -5.31 -32.19
N THR A 284 -2.59 -6.37 -32.59
CA THR A 284 -3.72 -6.93 -31.83
C THR A 284 -3.23 -8.09 -30.98
N LEU A 285 -3.54 -8.05 -29.70
CA LEU A 285 -3.13 -9.06 -28.71
C LEU A 285 -4.35 -9.58 -27.95
N ALA A 286 -4.39 -10.88 -27.69
CA ALA A 286 -5.30 -11.44 -26.70
C ALA A 286 -4.85 -11.00 -25.29
N ALA A 287 -5.74 -10.35 -24.57
CA ALA A 287 -5.42 -9.75 -23.30
C ALA A 287 -6.56 -9.90 -22.29
N GLN A 288 -6.21 -9.96 -21.03
CA GLN A 288 -7.15 -9.80 -19.93
C GLN A 288 -7.31 -8.32 -19.63
N VAL A 289 -8.55 -7.85 -19.64
CA VAL A 289 -8.95 -6.47 -19.34
C VAL A 289 -9.74 -6.46 -18.05
N TYR A 290 -9.41 -5.55 -17.17
CA TYR A 290 -10.18 -5.30 -15.95
C TYR A 290 -11.24 -4.22 -16.17
N TYR A 291 -12.38 -4.41 -15.51
CA TYR A 291 -13.44 -3.42 -15.38
C TYR A 291 -13.65 -3.14 -13.91
N ILE A 292 -13.68 -1.87 -13.52
CA ILE A 292 -13.93 -1.46 -12.15
C ILE A 292 -15.39 -1.83 -11.78
N LYS A 293 -15.51 -2.74 -10.83
CA LYS A 293 -16.82 -3.23 -10.33
C LYS A 293 -17.31 -2.37 -9.17
N ASP A 294 -16.43 -2.06 -8.24
CA ASP A 294 -16.73 -1.27 -7.05
C ASP A 294 -15.44 -0.66 -6.49
N TYR A 295 -15.59 0.45 -5.80
CA TYR A 295 -14.51 1.11 -5.07
C TYR A 295 -15.08 2.10 -4.07
N LYS A 296 -14.31 2.46 -3.06
CA LYS A 296 -14.61 3.55 -2.14
C LYS A 296 -13.57 4.65 -2.29
N SER A 297 -13.95 5.89 -2.01
CA SER A 297 -13.05 7.03 -1.99
C SER A 297 -13.09 7.73 -0.64
N ARG A 298 -11.97 8.29 -0.23
CA ARG A 298 -11.96 9.20 0.93
C ARG A 298 -12.82 10.42 0.64
N GLN A 299 -13.54 10.88 1.67
CA GLN A 299 -14.40 12.07 1.58
C GLN A 299 -13.63 13.38 1.79
N SER A 300 -12.37 13.29 2.23
CA SER A 300 -11.47 14.43 2.40
C SER A 300 -10.12 14.14 1.72
N PRO A 301 -9.40 15.17 1.26
CA PRO A 301 -8.09 15.01 0.65
C PRO A 301 -7.11 14.29 1.58
N TYR A 302 -6.31 13.40 1.00
CA TYR A 302 -5.21 12.72 1.64
C TYR A 302 -3.98 12.80 0.73
N GLU A 303 -2.99 13.55 1.16
CA GLU A 303 -1.76 13.78 0.40
C GLU A 303 -2.03 14.27 -1.04
N GLY A 304 -2.98 15.20 -1.18
CA GLY A 304 -3.37 15.78 -2.46
C GLY A 304 -4.31 14.94 -3.32
N HIS A 305 -4.81 13.81 -2.82
CA HIS A 305 -5.68 12.88 -3.54
C HIS A 305 -6.95 12.54 -2.74
N TYR A 306 -8.02 12.21 -3.43
CA TYR A 306 -9.19 11.52 -2.86
C TYR A 306 -8.99 10.01 -3.02
N LEU A 307 -8.04 9.47 -2.24
CA LEU A 307 -7.55 8.10 -2.34
C LEU A 307 -8.69 7.08 -2.40
N HIS A 308 -8.68 6.21 -3.41
CA HIS A 308 -9.58 5.06 -3.50
C HIS A 308 -9.08 3.90 -2.62
N TYR A 309 -10.00 3.04 -2.25
CA TYR A 309 -9.72 1.83 -1.45
C TYR A 309 -10.83 0.80 -1.61
N ASN A 310 -10.56 -0.43 -1.21
CA ASN A 310 -11.47 -1.57 -1.38
C ASN A 310 -11.93 -1.75 -2.85
N THR A 311 -11.04 -1.44 -3.77
CA THR A 311 -11.28 -1.59 -5.20
C THR A 311 -11.53 -3.05 -5.56
N GLN A 312 -12.53 -3.29 -6.37
CA GLN A 312 -12.90 -4.59 -6.91
C GLN A 312 -13.01 -4.50 -8.43
N VAL A 313 -12.57 -5.55 -9.11
CA VAL A 313 -12.65 -5.62 -10.57
C VAL A 313 -13.33 -6.90 -11.04
N THR A 314 -13.86 -6.85 -12.26
CA THR A 314 -14.17 -8.03 -13.07
C THR A 314 -13.19 -8.12 -14.22
N ALA A 315 -12.85 -9.34 -14.65
CA ALA A 315 -11.90 -9.58 -15.72
C ALA A 315 -12.61 -10.15 -16.95
N LYS A 316 -12.21 -9.70 -18.14
CA LYS A 316 -12.65 -10.27 -19.42
C LYS A 316 -11.44 -10.54 -20.31
N GLN A 317 -11.53 -11.56 -21.15
CA GLN A 317 -10.59 -11.80 -22.24
C GLN A 317 -11.08 -11.08 -23.50
N GLU A 318 -10.21 -10.25 -24.06
CA GLU A 318 -10.52 -9.42 -25.21
C GLU A 318 -9.34 -9.38 -26.18
N ASN A 319 -9.61 -9.21 -27.47
CA ASN A 319 -8.60 -8.87 -28.46
C ASN A 319 -8.41 -7.35 -28.49
N ILE A 320 -7.27 -6.89 -28.02
CA ILE A 320 -6.97 -5.47 -27.86
C ILE A 320 -5.98 -5.01 -28.94
N ARG A 321 -6.34 -3.99 -29.68
CA ARG A 321 -5.45 -3.32 -30.61
C ARG A 321 -4.66 -2.26 -29.84
N LEU A 322 -3.37 -2.51 -29.65
CA LEU A 322 -2.40 -1.51 -29.23
C LEU A 322 -1.90 -0.78 -30.48
N GLN A 323 -1.83 0.52 -30.41
CA GLN A 323 -1.40 1.37 -31.52
C GLN A 323 0.11 1.58 -31.49
N ARG A 324 0.67 1.98 -32.62
CA ARG A 324 2.04 2.50 -32.64
C ARG A 324 2.21 3.64 -31.64
N GLY A 325 3.27 3.53 -30.83
CA GLY A 325 3.57 4.46 -29.75
C GLY A 325 2.98 4.06 -28.40
N ASP A 326 2.10 3.04 -28.31
CA ASP A 326 1.75 2.42 -27.04
C ASP A 326 2.93 1.57 -26.52
N TYR A 327 2.84 1.07 -25.31
CA TYR A 327 3.96 0.40 -24.65
C TYR A 327 3.59 -1.00 -24.18
N LEU A 328 4.56 -1.91 -24.26
CA LEU A 328 4.57 -3.19 -23.56
C LEU A 328 5.66 -3.17 -22.49
N VAL A 329 5.31 -3.66 -21.32
CA VAL A 329 6.18 -3.73 -20.14
C VAL A 329 6.27 -5.19 -19.71
N THR A 330 7.42 -5.82 -19.88
CA THR A 330 7.63 -7.19 -19.42
C THR A 330 7.65 -7.27 -17.89
N THR A 331 7.08 -8.34 -17.33
CA THR A 331 7.23 -8.64 -15.89
C THR A 331 8.54 -9.36 -15.57
N ALA A 332 9.26 -9.86 -16.58
CA ALA A 332 10.56 -10.51 -16.42
C ALA A 332 11.69 -9.47 -16.21
N GLN A 333 11.61 -8.70 -15.11
CA GLN A 333 12.58 -7.67 -14.76
C GLN A 333 12.63 -7.45 -13.24
N GLU A 334 13.72 -6.82 -12.75
CA GLU A 334 13.94 -6.60 -11.30
C GLU A 334 12.79 -5.84 -10.61
N GLY A 335 12.17 -4.90 -11.29
CA GLY A 335 11.06 -4.10 -10.76
C GLY A 335 9.68 -4.77 -10.80
N ILE A 336 9.61 -6.09 -10.97
CA ILE A 336 8.33 -6.84 -11.08
C ILE A 336 7.35 -6.50 -9.95
N ARG A 337 7.80 -6.44 -8.70
CA ARG A 337 6.93 -6.14 -7.55
C ARG A 337 6.36 -4.73 -7.62
N TYR A 338 7.16 -3.76 -8.08
CA TYR A 338 6.69 -2.39 -8.31
C TYR A 338 5.58 -2.36 -9.36
N LEU A 339 5.74 -3.10 -10.48
CA LEU A 339 4.70 -3.22 -11.51
C LEU A 339 3.40 -3.79 -10.93
N LEU A 340 3.49 -4.87 -10.16
CA LEU A 340 2.32 -5.54 -9.58
C LEU A 340 1.60 -4.65 -8.54
N GLU A 341 2.34 -3.96 -7.68
CA GLU A 341 1.75 -3.09 -6.65
C GLU A 341 1.22 -1.76 -7.21
N THR A 342 1.59 -1.37 -8.43
CA THR A 342 1.14 -0.10 -9.04
C THR A 342 0.11 -0.29 -10.16
N LEU A 343 0.24 -1.33 -10.97
CA LEU A 343 -0.60 -1.53 -12.16
C LEU A 343 -1.81 -2.44 -11.90
N GLU A 344 -1.80 -3.24 -10.82
CA GLU A 344 -2.97 -4.01 -10.41
C GLU A 344 -3.93 -3.12 -9.61
N PRO A 345 -5.15 -2.82 -10.11
CA PRO A 345 -6.01 -1.78 -9.53
C PRO A 345 -6.47 -2.08 -8.09
N GLU A 346 -6.50 -3.34 -7.69
CA GLU A 346 -6.91 -3.79 -6.36
C GLU A 346 -5.77 -3.75 -5.32
N ALA A 347 -4.52 -3.52 -5.73
CA ALA A 347 -3.41 -3.36 -4.80
C ALA A 347 -3.59 -2.08 -3.96
N VAL A 348 -3.17 -2.13 -2.68
CA VAL A 348 -3.46 -1.07 -1.68
C VAL A 348 -3.02 0.32 -2.17
N ASP A 349 -1.85 0.39 -2.79
CA ASP A 349 -1.23 1.64 -3.26
C ASP A 349 -1.12 1.70 -4.79
N SER A 350 -2.07 1.07 -5.50
CA SER A 350 -2.11 1.10 -6.96
C SER A 350 -2.25 2.52 -7.49
N PHE A 351 -1.82 2.73 -8.72
CA PHE A 351 -2.05 3.99 -9.42
C PHE A 351 -3.55 4.29 -9.60
N PHE A 352 -4.41 3.26 -9.68
CA PHE A 352 -5.85 3.47 -9.63
C PHE A 352 -6.27 4.09 -8.29
N ASN A 353 -5.85 3.50 -7.18
CA ASN A 353 -6.20 4.01 -5.85
C ASN A 353 -5.64 5.42 -5.61
N TRP A 354 -4.54 5.81 -6.26
CA TRP A 354 -3.96 7.15 -6.24
C TRP A 354 -4.48 8.09 -7.35
N ASN A 355 -5.67 7.81 -7.93
CA ASN A 355 -6.41 8.68 -8.86
C ASN A 355 -5.70 8.95 -10.21
N PHE A 356 -4.79 8.09 -10.67
CA PHE A 356 -4.15 8.26 -11.97
C PHE A 356 -5.09 7.99 -13.15
N PHE A 357 -6.22 7.32 -12.90
CA PHE A 357 -7.14 6.83 -13.92
C PHE A 357 -8.59 7.31 -13.75
N ASP A 358 -8.86 8.27 -12.89
CA ASP A 358 -10.23 8.71 -12.51
C ASP A 358 -11.11 9.11 -13.70
N THR A 359 -10.51 9.48 -14.82
CA THR A 359 -11.26 9.81 -16.05
C THR A 359 -12.09 8.65 -16.57
N ILE A 360 -11.75 7.39 -16.24
CA ILE A 360 -12.54 6.21 -16.63
C ILE A 360 -13.81 6.05 -15.78
N LEU A 361 -13.87 6.70 -14.63
CA LEU A 361 -15.00 6.63 -13.69
C LEU A 361 -16.15 7.53 -14.11
N GLN A 362 -15.94 8.39 -15.09
CA GLN A 362 -16.93 9.31 -15.62
C GLN A 362 -17.41 8.84 -16.98
N GLN A 363 -18.69 8.59 -17.12
CA GLN A 363 -19.36 8.44 -18.40
C GLN A 363 -19.38 9.80 -19.11
N LYS A 364 -18.89 9.88 -20.35
CA LYS A 364 -18.82 11.11 -21.14
C LYS A 364 -20.06 11.30 -21.99
N GLU A 365 -20.51 10.24 -22.64
CA GLU A 365 -21.65 10.21 -23.53
C GLU A 365 -22.82 9.48 -22.85
N GLY A 366 -23.98 10.09 -22.94
CA GLY A 366 -25.23 9.54 -22.44
C GLY A 366 -26.26 9.45 -23.57
N PHE A 367 -27.53 9.59 -23.22
CA PHE A 367 -28.65 9.55 -24.17
C PHE A 367 -29.64 10.68 -23.89
N SER A 368 -30.30 11.16 -24.93
CA SER A 368 -31.53 11.93 -24.81
C SER A 368 -32.68 10.94 -24.61
N PRO A 369 -33.45 11.03 -23.48
CA PRO A 369 -34.56 10.11 -23.27
C PRO A 369 -35.55 10.09 -24.44
N TYR A 370 -35.84 11.25 -25.02
CA TYR A 370 -36.74 11.37 -26.16
C TYR A 370 -36.33 10.51 -27.36
N VAL A 371 -35.02 10.46 -27.67
CA VAL A 371 -34.51 9.67 -28.80
C VAL A 371 -34.25 8.21 -28.39
N TRP A 372 -33.85 8.00 -27.16
CA TRP A 372 -33.48 6.68 -26.68
C TRP A 372 -34.67 5.76 -26.42
N GLU A 373 -35.84 6.28 -26.09
CA GLU A 373 -37.05 5.50 -25.85
C GLU A 373 -37.37 4.55 -27.02
N ASP A 374 -37.40 5.10 -28.25
CA ASP A 374 -37.66 4.31 -29.46
C ASP A 374 -36.55 3.28 -29.74
N LYS A 375 -35.27 3.67 -29.57
CA LYS A 375 -34.13 2.75 -29.74
C LYS A 375 -34.10 1.66 -28.67
N ALA A 376 -34.49 1.96 -27.45
CA ALA A 376 -34.59 0.99 -26.38
C ALA A 376 -35.69 -0.06 -26.65
N LYS A 377 -36.82 0.38 -27.22
CA LYS A 377 -37.87 -0.52 -27.70
C LYS A 377 -37.35 -1.46 -28.78
N GLU A 378 -36.69 -0.91 -29.81
CA GLU A 378 -36.08 -1.69 -30.89
C GLU A 378 -35.03 -2.68 -30.35
N LEU A 379 -34.19 -2.26 -29.38
CA LEU A 379 -33.21 -3.12 -28.72
C LEU A 379 -33.87 -4.33 -28.05
N LEU A 380 -34.99 -4.12 -27.34
CA LEU A 380 -35.72 -5.18 -26.66
C LEU A 380 -36.44 -6.12 -27.67
N GLU A 381 -36.94 -5.59 -28.78
CA GLU A 381 -37.56 -6.38 -29.85
C GLU A 381 -36.54 -7.29 -30.54
N ASN A 382 -35.35 -6.79 -30.79
CA ASN A 382 -34.26 -7.52 -31.44
C ASN A 382 -33.42 -8.41 -30.49
N ASN A 383 -33.63 -8.33 -29.17
CA ASN A 383 -32.93 -9.13 -28.20
C ASN A 383 -33.87 -9.77 -27.15
N PRO A 384 -34.50 -10.91 -27.46
CA PRO A 384 -35.41 -11.58 -26.53
C PRO A 384 -34.83 -11.94 -25.17
N LYS A 385 -33.55 -12.27 -25.12
CA LYS A 385 -32.87 -12.58 -23.86
C LYS A 385 -32.77 -11.34 -22.98
N LEU A 386 -32.33 -10.22 -23.51
CA LEU A 386 -32.25 -8.95 -22.80
C LEU A 386 -33.65 -8.50 -22.31
N LYS A 387 -34.68 -8.73 -23.13
CA LYS A 387 -36.06 -8.43 -22.75
C LYS A 387 -36.48 -9.22 -21.53
N ILE A 388 -36.18 -10.51 -21.46
CA ILE A 388 -36.49 -11.36 -20.30
C ILE A 388 -35.73 -10.84 -19.05
N GLU A 389 -34.45 -10.51 -19.18
CA GLU A 389 -33.66 -9.96 -18.08
C GLU A 389 -34.23 -8.63 -17.56
N PHE A 390 -34.60 -7.74 -18.47
CA PHE A 390 -35.20 -6.45 -18.16
C PHE A 390 -36.53 -6.58 -17.42
N GLU A 391 -37.44 -7.41 -17.93
CA GLU A 391 -38.76 -7.65 -17.31
C GLU A 391 -38.64 -8.38 -15.95
N THR A 392 -37.66 -9.28 -15.83
CA THR A 392 -37.37 -9.95 -14.56
C THR A 392 -36.89 -8.95 -13.52
N LYS A 393 -35.99 -8.05 -13.91
CA LYS A 393 -35.48 -6.98 -13.03
C LYS A 393 -36.59 -6.03 -12.59
N LYS A 394 -37.49 -5.64 -13.51
CA LYS A 394 -38.68 -4.82 -13.16
C LYS A 394 -39.57 -5.50 -12.14
N LYS A 395 -39.79 -6.82 -12.26
CA LYS A 395 -40.62 -7.58 -11.31
C LYS A 395 -39.96 -7.72 -9.94
N SER A 396 -38.65 -7.88 -9.88
CA SER A 396 -37.93 -8.13 -8.63
C SER A 396 -37.53 -6.87 -7.87
N GLU A 397 -37.45 -5.72 -8.54
CA GLU A 397 -36.95 -4.46 -7.98
C GLU A 397 -37.96 -3.31 -8.10
N PRO A 398 -38.86 -3.10 -7.10
CA PRO A 398 -39.91 -2.07 -7.18
C PRO A 398 -39.39 -0.64 -7.41
N VAL A 399 -38.23 -0.29 -6.83
CA VAL A 399 -37.60 1.03 -7.01
C VAL A 399 -37.15 1.22 -8.47
N PHE A 400 -36.63 0.18 -9.09
CA PHE A 400 -36.27 0.20 -10.52
C PHE A 400 -37.51 0.29 -11.38
N ALA A 401 -38.57 -0.48 -11.07
CA ALA A 401 -39.83 -0.49 -11.81
C ALA A 401 -40.55 0.86 -11.81
N SER A 402 -40.40 1.65 -10.74
CA SER A 402 -41.00 3.00 -10.63
C SER A 402 -40.14 4.12 -11.23
N ASN A 403 -38.89 3.85 -11.63
CA ASN A 403 -37.94 4.85 -12.13
C ASN A 403 -37.69 4.66 -13.62
N TRP A 404 -38.42 5.40 -14.44
CA TRP A 404 -38.30 5.34 -15.90
C TRP A 404 -36.88 5.64 -16.41
N TYR A 405 -36.19 6.62 -15.79
CA TYR A 405 -34.83 6.95 -16.20
C TYR A 405 -33.85 5.81 -15.89
N ALA A 406 -33.95 5.19 -14.72
CA ALA A 406 -33.10 4.04 -14.37
C ALA A 406 -33.34 2.85 -15.33
N GLN A 407 -34.58 2.67 -15.84
CA GLN A 407 -34.89 1.64 -16.83
C GLN A 407 -34.20 1.94 -18.17
N LEU A 408 -34.31 3.16 -18.66
CA LEU A 408 -33.66 3.59 -19.90
C LEU A 408 -32.14 3.55 -19.79
N ASP A 409 -31.57 3.97 -18.67
CA ASP A 409 -30.14 3.91 -18.37
C ASP A 409 -29.62 2.46 -18.33
N TRP A 410 -30.40 1.57 -17.73
CA TRP A 410 -30.05 0.15 -17.73
C TRP A 410 -30.03 -0.44 -19.16
N LEU A 411 -31.00 -0.13 -19.98
CA LEU A 411 -31.05 -0.55 -21.38
C LEU A 411 -29.89 0.07 -22.20
N HIS A 412 -29.59 1.35 -21.95
CA HIS A 412 -28.46 2.02 -22.60
C HIS A 412 -27.13 1.32 -22.26
N LYS A 413 -26.92 0.95 -21.01
CA LYS A 413 -25.75 0.20 -20.55
C LYS A 413 -25.61 -1.20 -21.13
N HIS A 414 -26.70 -1.78 -21.65
CA HIS A 414 -26.72 -3.08 -22.33
C HIS A 414 -26.77 -2.95 -23.86
N SER A 415 -26.60 -1.75 -24.37
CA SER A 415 -26.63 -1.47 -25.81
C SER A 415 -25.23 -1.28 -26.41
N PRO A 416 -25.10 -1.41 -27.74
CA PRO A 416 -23.83 -1.08 -28.42
C PRO A 416 -23.51 0.42 -28.40
N ASN A 417 -24.46 1.28 -27.98
CA ASN A 417 -24.26 2.73 -27.87
C ASN A 417 -23.64 3.15 -26.53
N TYR A 418 -23.50 2.22 -25.58
CA TYR A 418 -22.86 2.51 -24.31
C TYR A 418 -21.37 2.74 -24.49
N GLU A 419 -20.84 3.70 -23.75
CA GLU A 419 -19.43 4.08 -23.76
C GLU A 419 -18.54 2.94 -23.24
N GLN A 420 -17.84 2.27 -24.14
CA GLN A 420 -17.02 1.08 -23.82
C GLN A 420 -15.85 1.38 -22.87
N ASN A 421 -15.39 2.64 -22.82
CA ASN A 421 -14.29 3.05 -21.95
C ASN A 421 -14.73 3.38 -20.51
N HIS A 422 -16.03 3.51 -20.25
CA HIS A 422 -16.52 3.75 -18.90
C HIS A 422 -16.23 2.54 -18.00
N LEU A 423 -15.58 2.80 -16.86
CA LEU A 423 -15.12 1.79 -15.90
C LEU A 423 -14.11 0.78 -16.44
N ARG A 424 -13.68 0.89 -17.68
CA ARG A 424 -12.69 0.01 -18.30
C ARG A 424 -11.29 0.44 -17.90
N TYR A 425 -10.59 -0.43 -17.17
CA TYR A 425 -9.23 -0.16 -16.73
C TYR A 425 -8.28 -0.15 -17.94
N PRO A 426 -7.44 0.90 -18.11
CA PRO A 426 -6.71 1.09 -19.35
C PRO A 426 -5.46 0.22 -19.48
N ILE A 427 -4.95 -0.32 -18.38
CA ILE A 427 -3.79 -1.19 -18.38
C ILE A 427 -4.25 -2.62 -18.62
N ILE A 428 -3.75 -3.23 -19.71
CA ILE A 428 -4.11 -4.59 -20.09
C ILE A 428 -3.04 -5.59 -19.64
N ARG A 429 -3.46 -6.82 -19.40
CA ARG A 429 -2.58 -7.93 -19.00
C ARG A 429 -2.46 -8.92 -20.14
N VAL A 430 -1.23 -9.24 -20.55
CA VAL A 430 -0.94 -10.09 -21.73
C VAL A 430 -0.15 -11.31 -21.29
N GLY A 431 -0.55 -12.48 -21.75
CA GLY A 431 0.19 -13.73 -21.55
C GLY A 431 0.21 -14.19 -20.10
N GLY A 432 -0.96 -14.24 -19.45
CA GLY A 432 -1.20 -14.86 -18.14
C GLY A 432 -1.62 -16.31 -18.29
#